data_4cb36ae402be6e77b9b3ca2c96473686
#
_entry.id   4cb36ae402be6e77b9b3ca2c96473686
#
_cell.length_a   1.000
_cell.length_b   1.000
_cell.length_c   1.000
_cell.angle_alpha   90.00
_cell.angle_beta   90.00
_cell.angle_gamma   90.00
#
_symmetry.space_group_name_H-M   'P 1'
#
loop_
_entity.id
_entity.type
_entity.pdbx_description
1 polymer ?
#
loop_
_entity_poly.entity_id
_entity_poly.type
_entity_poly.pdbx_seq_one_letter_code
_entity_poly.pdbx_strand_id
1 'polypeptide(L)'
;MDIFSLIMVAGGLAFFLYGMNIMSTGLERMAGGKLEKLLKSMTDNVFKSLLLGAGITIAIQSSSATTVMLVGLVNSGIMTIEQSVGIIMGSNIGTTLTAWLLSLVGLESSNVFLKLLKPENFSLIFALIGILLIMTSKKQKKKSIGSILIGFAILMYGMKLMSDAVAPLADMPEFAYVLTAFKNPIIGVLIGALVTGIIQSSAASVGILQALALTGSITYGMAIPIIMGQNIGTCVTSLISSIGVNKNAKKVSVVHISFNIIGTVVFMIIYSVCRGLWEVSLLENPINSFGIAVVHSIFNIGTTIILVPFNKLLVFIANLVIPSNAEDEETTIILDERLLATPSIAISEANSAAAEMARIAKSEIIRALDIMVNYDEDKAEEIVHLENRLDSYEDAVGTYMVKLNGIQLSDSDSLESNKILYAIGDFERLGDHGVNIMYSIRKAYEANLEFTADAKEEIAVLVDAVKEIVYLATQAYIGNNIETAICVEPLEQVIDNIVLSMKSRHMVRLKEGKCSIDMGFILQDILLNCSRISDHCSNIAAAVIEIYERHSYDTHKYLNTVKSGDKIFDDLFEDYSEKYSIE
;
A
#
# COMPACT_ATOMS: atom_id res chain seq x y z
N MET A 1 8.83 -37.79 23.48
CA MET A 1 7.55 -37.12 23.23
C MET A 1 6.53 -38.16 22.79
N ASP A 2 5.38 -38.21 23.44
CA ASP A 2 4.27 -39.00 22.93
C ASP A 2 3.52 -38.21 21.82
N ILE A 3 2.64 -38.89 21.10
CA ILE A 3 1.89 -38.30 19.99
C ILE A 3 1.00 -37.15 20.47
N PHE A 4 0.53 -37.19 21.73
CA PHE A 4 -0.32 -36.15 22.29
C PHE A 4 0.46 -34.86 22.56
N SER A 5 1.70 -34.95 23.06
CA SER A 5 2.59 -33.80 23.22
C SER A 5 2.90 -33.13 21.88
N LEU A 6 3.11 -33.92 20.81
CA LEU A 6 3.31 -33.38 19.46
C LEU A 6 2.06 -32.63 18.96
N ILE A 7 0.87 -33.22 19.16
CA ILE A 7 -0.41 -32.58 18.81
C ILE A 7 -0.59 -31.29 19.63
N MET A 8 -0.24 -31.27 20.91
CA MET A 8 -0.32 -30.06 21.75
C MET A 8 0.63 -28.96 21.27
N VAL A 9 1.88 -29.29 20.87
CA VAL A 9 2.80 -28.31 20.28
C VAL A 9 2.23 -27.75 18.99
N ALA A 10 1.76 -28.61 18.08
CA ALA A 10 1.17 -28.19 16.80
C ALA A 10 -0.10 -27.36 17.01
N GLY A 11 -0.98 -27.76 17.92
CA GLY A 11 -2.19 -27.01 18.30
C GLY A 11 -1.86 -25.68 18.96
N GLY A 12 -0.88 -25.66 19.87
CA GLY A 12 -0.38 -24.43 20.50
C GLY A 12 0.18 -23.45 19.46
N LEU A 13 0.96 -23.96 18.50
CA LEU A 13 1.49 -23.15 17.40
C LEU A 13 0.37 -22.61 16.51
N ALA A 14 -0.65 -23.41 16.23
CA ALA A 14 -1.81 -22.96 15.45
C ALA A 14 -2.58 -21.83 16.16
N PHE A 15 -2.85 -21.95 17.47
CA PHE A 15 -3.43 -20.87 18.26
C PHE A 15 -2.53 -19.63 18.30
N PHE A 16 -1.24 -19.81 18.47
CA PHE A 16 -0.27 -18.72 18.47
C PHE A 16 -0.32 -17.94 17.15
N LEU A 17 -0.21 -18.63 16.02
CA LEU A 17 -0.23 -18.01 14.68
C LEU A 17 -1.59 -17.33 14.40
N TYR A 18 -2.68 -17.98 14.77
CA TYR A 18 -4.03 -17.42 14.58
C TYR A 18 -4.25 -16.18 15.45
N GLY A 19 -3.85 -16.23 16.73
CA GLY A 19 -3.92 -15.08 17.63
C GLY A 19 -3.08 -13.89 17.13
N MET A 20 -1.87 -14.17 16.64
CA MET A 20 -1.00 -13.15 16.03
C MET A 20 -1.66 -12.53 14.79
N ASN A 21 -2.26 -13.34 13.92
CA ASN A 21 -2.94 -12.86 12.72
C ASN A 21 -4.14 -11.95 13.05
N ILE A 22 -4.99 -12.33 14.02
CA ILE A 22 -6.12 -11.49 14.48
C ILE A 22 -5.61 -10.17 15.06
N MET A 23 -4.56 -10.22 15.90
CA MET A 23 -3.98 -9.04 16.52
C MET A 23 -3.40 -8.11 15.47
N SER A 24 -2.62 -8.65 14.53
CA SER A 24 -2.00 -7.92 13.41
C SER A 24 -3.07 -7.22 12.55
N THR A 25 -4.10 -7.95 12.09
CA THR A 25 -5.20 -7.38 11.31
C THR A 25 -5.92 -6.25 12.06
N GLY A 26 -6.11 -6.40 13.37
CA GLY A 26 -6.72 -5.37 14.21
C GLY A 26 -5.86 -4.09 14.30
N LEU A 27 -4.55 -4.24 14.44
CA LEU A 27 -3.57 -3.14 14.49
C LEU A 27 -3.47 -2.43 13.14
N GLU A 28 -3.43 -3.19 12.05
CA GLU A 28 -3.37 -2.68 10.68
C GLU A 28 -4.59 -1.81 10.35
N ARG A 29 -5.81 -2.30 10.68
CA ARG A 29 -7.05 -1.50 10.53
C ARG A 29 -7.04 -0.22 11.36
N MET A 30 -6.37 -0.21 12.50
CA MET A 30 -6.22 1.00 13.31
C MET A 30 -5.19 1.97 12.74
N ALA A 31 -4.15 1.48 12.09
CA ALA A 31 -3.12 2.30 11.44
C ALA A 31 -3.69 3.03 10.22
N GLY A 32 -4.52 2.36 9.40
CA GLY A 32 -5.25 2.93 8.26
C GLY A 32 -4.36 3.75 7.31
N GLY A 33 -4.95 4.70 6.59
CA GLY A 33 -4.25 5.58 5.62
C GLY A 33 -3.14 6.49 6.18
N LYS A 34 -2.86 6.45 7.49
CA LYS A 34 -1.70 7.14 8.07
C LYS A 34 -0.38 6.52 7.61
N LEU A 35 -0.39 5.22 7.33
CA LEU A 35 0.79 4.48 6.89
C LEU A 35 1.31 5.01 5.55
N GLU A 36 0.42 5.28 4.62
CA GLU A 36 0.74 5.86 3.31
C GLU A 36 1.38 7.25 3.42
N LYS A 37 0.76 8.14 4.21
CA LYS A 37 1.30 9.50 4.42
C LYS A 37 2.70 9.46 5.03
N LEU A 38 2.94 8.52 5.95
CA LEU A 38 4.25 8.32 6.55
C LEU A 38 5.26 7.78 5.54
N LEU A 39 4.89 6.83 4.69
CA LEU A 39 5.75 6.30 3.63
C LEU A 39 6.23 7.41 2.68
N LYS A 40 5.31 8.25 2.19
CA LYS A 40 5.66 9.36 1.28
C LYS A 40 6.53 10.43 1.92
N SER A 41 6.39 10.69 3.25
CA SER A 41 7.06 11.80 3.92
C SER A 41 8.37 11.45 4.63
N MET A 42 8.67 10.16 4.87
CA MET A 42 9.78 9.75 5.74
C MET A 42 10.87 8.94 5.01
N THR A 43 10.83 8.85 3.68
CA THR A 43 11.79 8.02 2.91
C THR A 43 13.04 8.76 2.44
N ASP A 44 13.13 10.06 2.60
CA ASP A 44 14.26 10.89 2.13
C ASP A 44 15.54 10.76 2.98
N ASN A 45 15.43 10.18 4.19
CA ASN A 45 16.55 10.07 5.11
C ASN A 45 16.56 8.67 5.76
N VAL A 46 17.74 8.02 5.76
CA VAL A 46 17.92 6.66 6.28
C VAL A 46 17.43 6.50 7.71
N PHE A 47 17.64 7.50 8.59
CA PHE A 47 17.14 7.43 9.97
C PHE A 47 15.63 7.53 10.06
N LYS A 48 15.00 8.39 9.24
CA LYS A 48 13.54 8.47 9.15
C LYS A 48 12.96 7.17 8.60
N SER A 49 13.56 6.63 7.54
CA SER A 49 13.18 5.34 6.94
C SER A 49 13.32 4.19 7.95
N LEU A 50 14.35 4.19 8.78
CA LEU A 50 14.57 3.21 9.84
C LEU A 50 13.47 3.28 10.91
N LEU A 51 13.14 4.48 11.41
CA LEU A 51 12.05 4.68 12.35
C LEU A 51 10.70 4.28 11.74
N LEU A 52 10.50 4.60 10.47
CA LEU A 52 9.32 4.21 9.72
C LEU A 52 9.22 2.68 9.63
N GLY A 53 10.28 1.99 9.22
CA GLY A 53 10.30 0.53 9.11
C GLY A 53 10.04 -0.16 10.46
N ALA A 54 10.63 0.35 11.55
CA ALA A 54 10.34 -0.14 12.89
C ALA A 54 8.86 0.10 13.26
N GLY A 55 8.34 1.31 13.00
CA GLY A 55 6.95 1.67 13.28
C GLY A 55 5.94 0.83 12.49
N ILE A 56 6.19 0.61 11.19
CA ILE A 56 5.34 -0.25 10.34
C ILE A 56 5.33 -1.68 10.88
N THR A 57 6.50 -2.25 11.16
CA THR A 57 6.61 -3.63 11.65
C THR A 57 5.97 -3.79 13.03
N ILE A 58 6.09 -2.80 13.90
CA ILE A 58 5.38 -2.77 15.19
C ILE A 58 3.86 -2.71 14.98
N ALA A 59 3.39 -1.90 14.04
CA ALA A 59 1.97 -1.76 13.75
C ALA A 59 1.37 -3.01 13.07
N ILE A 60 2.10 -3.61 12.11
CA ILE A 60 1.67 -4.82 11.38
C ILE A 60 2.03 -6.10 12.16
N GLN A 61 2.96 -6.05 13.12
CA GLN A 61 3.51 -7.20 13.85
C GLN A 61 4.15 -8.27 12.94
N SER A 62 4.59 -7.86 11.73
CA SER A 62 5.18 -8.76 10.74
C SER A 62 6.25 -8.07 9.90
N SER A 63 7.51 -8.43 10.12
CA SER A 63 8.62 -7.98 9.27
C SER A 63 8.56 -8.59 7.86
N SER A 64 8.06 -9.82 7.76
CA SER A 64 7.85 -10.47 6.46
C SER A 64 6.84 -9.71 5.61
N ALA A 65 5.67 -9.34 6.18
CA ALA A 65 4.68 -8.52 5.48
C ALA A 65 5.26 -7.16 5.08
N THR A 66 6.01 -6.50 5.97
CA THR A 66 6.70 -5.24 5.65
C THR A 66 7.66 -5.41 4.48
N THR A 67 8.44 -6.50 4.43
CA THR A 67 9.40 -6.71 3.33
C THR A 67 8.68 -7.06 2.02
N VAL A 68 7.62 -7.89 2.05
CA VAL A 68 6.79 -8.19 0.88
C VAL A 68 6.15 -6.91 0.32
N MET A 69 5.64 -6.05 1.19
CA MET A 69 5.13 -4.73 0.81
C MET A 69 6.21 -3.87 0.14
N LEU A 70 7.45 -3.87 0.65
CA LEU A 70 8.55 -3.13 0.03
C LEU A 70 8.90 -3.68 -1.36
N VAL A 71 8.88 -5.01 -1.54
CA VAL A 71 9.04 -5.63 -2.86
C VAL A 71 7.96 -5.14 -3.81
N GLY A 72 6.69 -5.08 -3.38
CA GLY A 72 5.59 -4.55 -4.18
C GLY A 72 5.76 -3.07 -4.52
N LEU A 73 6.08 -2.20 -3.53
CA LEU A 73 6.28 -0.76 -3.74
C LEU A 73 7.45 -0.42 -4.68
N VAL A 74 8.51 -1.23 -4.66
CA VAL A 74 9.63 -1.07 -5.59
C VAL A 74 9.26 -1.64 -6.96
N ASN A 75 8.45 -2.72 -7.01
CA ASN A 75 7.98 -3.30 -8.26
C ASN A 75 7.07 -2.35 -9.04
N SER A 76 6.19 -1.63 -8.34
CA SER A 76 5.30 -0.61 -8.92
C SER A 76 5.97 0.76 -9.16
N GLY A 77 7.26 0.90 -8.82
CA GLY A 77 7.99 2.16 -9.02
C GLY A 77 7.65 3.29 -8.04
N ILE A 78 6.81 3.03 -7.03
CA ILE A 78 6.46 4.02 -6.00
C ILE A 78 7.64 4.34 -5.09
N MET A 79 8.56 3.39 -4.93
CA MET A 79 9.72 3.49 -4.05
C MET A 79 10.99 3.03 -4.75
N THR A 80 12.12 3.71 -4.48
CA THR A 80 13.43 3.25 -4.95
C THR A 80 14.04 2.22 -4.00
N ILE A 81 15.03 1.47 -4.50
CA ILE A 81 15.75 0.50 -3.66
C ILE A 81 16.48 1.19 -2.51
N GLU A 82 17.08 2.37 -2.74
CA GLU A 82 17.80 3.13 -1.74
C GLU A 82 16.89 3.52 -0.56
N GLN A 83 15.65 3.93 -0.86
CA GLN A 83 14.64 4.26 0.14
C GLN A 83 14.23 3.04 0.96
N SER A 84 14.19 1.86 0.36
CA SER A 84 13.79 0.61 1.03
C SER A 84 14.80 0.12 2.08
N VAL A 85 16.10 0.41 1.91
CA VAL A 85 17.18 -0.08 2.80
C VAL A 85 16.93 0.30 4.26
N GLY A 86 16.64 1.57 4.53
CA GLY A 86 16.37 2.04 5.90
C GLY A 86 15.14 1.36 6.51
N ILE A 87 14.10 1.16 5.71
CA ILE A 87 12.87 0.50 6.17
C ILE A 87 13.14 -0.98 6.50
N ILE A 88 13.94 -1.69 5.70
CA ILE A 88 14.34 -3.08 5.97
C ILE A 88 15.11 -3.18 7.29
N MET A 89 16.09 -2.30 7.52
CA MET A 89 16.84 -2.24 8.78
C MET A 89 15.92 -1.98 9.97
N GLY A 90 15.01 -1.02 9.83
CA GLY A 90 14.03 -0.67 10.86
C GLY A 90 13.04 -1.80 11.14
N SER A 91 12.60 -2.52 10.11
CA SER A 91 11.71 -3.68 10.22
C SER A 91 12.31 -4.77 11.10
N ASN A 92 13.61 -5.06 10.95
CA ASN A 92 14.30 -6.02 11.81
C ASN A 92 14.33 -5.56 13.29
N ILE A 93 14.50 -4.27 13.57
CA ILE A 93 14.38 -3.73 14.93
C ILE A 93 12.93 -3.86 15.44
N GLY A 94 11.92 -3.52 14.61
CA GLY A 94 10.52 -3.61 14.98
C GLY A 94 10.09 -5.02 15.43
N THR A 95 10.66 -6.06 14.81
CA THR A 95 10.41 -7.47 15.16
C THR A 95 10.82 -7.78 16.60
N THR A 96 11.79 -7.07 17.16
CA THR A 96 12.23 -7.31 18.55
C THR A 96 11.13 -7.04 19.57
N LEU A 97 10.20 -6.11 19.28
CA LEU A 97 9.07 -5.84 20.17
C LEU A 97 8.18 -7.08 20.37
N THR A 98 7.99 -7.88 19.33
CA THR A 98 7.24 -9.14 19.45
C THR A 98 7.93 -10.10 20.41
N ALA A 99 9.27 -10.23 20.35
CA ALA A 99 10.04 -11.04 21.30
C ALA A 99 9.88 -10.54 22.75
N TRP A 100 9.79 -9.22 22.95
CA TRP A 100 9.52 -8.63 24.27
C TRP A 100 8.09 -8.93 24.75
N LEU A 101 7.09 -8.84 23.89
CA LEU A 101 5.72 -9.21 24.25
C LEU A 101 5.63 -10.69 24.67
N LEU A 102 6.31 -11.57 23.95
CA LEU A 102 6.35 -12.99 24.25
C LEU A 102 7.17 -13.29 25.53
N SER A 103 8.18 -12.47 25.84
CA SER A 103 9.01 -12.67 27.05
C SER A 103 8.25 -12.46 28.37
N LEU A 104 7.06 -11.88 28.31
CA LEU A 104 6.18 -11.76 29.46
C LEU A 104 5.63 -13.12 29.94
N VAL A 105 5.64 -14.14 29.08
CA VAL A 105 5.26 -15.52 29.44
C VAL A 105 6.33 -16.14 30.35
N GLY A 106 5.90 -16.85 31.40
CA GLY A 106 6.83 -17.53 32.34
C GLY A 106 7.37 -16.64 33.46
N LEU A 107 6.86 -15.42 33.66
CA LEU A 107 7.20 -14.62 34.84
C LEU A 107 6.67 -15.30 36.12
N GLU A 108 7.53 -15.82 36.95
CA GLU A 108 7.16 -16.37 38.25
C GLU A 108 7.18 -15.30 39.35
N SER A 109 6.11 -15.20 40.14
CA SER A 109 6.05 -14.34 41.31
C SER A 109 5.09 -14.91 42.35
N SER A 110 5.48 -14.76 43.61
CA SER A 110 4.67 -15.15 44.78
C SER A 110 3.63 -14.07 45.17
N ASN A 111 3.78 -12.85 44.68
CA ASN A 111 2.90 -11.75 45.03
C ASN A 111 1.57 -11.80 44.20
N VAL A 112 0.42 -11.70 44.87
CA VAL A 112 -0.91 -11.78 44.24
C VAL A 112 -1.11 -10.71 43.15
N PHE A 113 -0.58 -9.51 43.35
CA PHE A 113 -0.68 -8.42 42.37
C PHE A 113 0.15 -8.73 41.11
N LEU A 114 1.35 -9.30 41.27
CA LEU A 114 2.18 -9.73 40.16
C LEU A 114 1.63 -11.01 39.50
N LYS A 115 0.89 -11.87 40.21
CA LYS A 115 0.13 -12.99 39.62
C LYS A 115 -0.98 -12.53 38.69
N LEU A 116 -1.67 -11.44 39.04
CA LEU A 116 -2.66 -10.82 38.15
C LEU A 116 -2.05 -10.21 36.88
N LEU A 117 -0.79 -9.74 36.97
CA LEU A 117 -0.02 -9.20 35.84
C LEU A 117 0.65 -10.30 35.00
N LYS A 118 0.53 -11.59 35.36
CA LYS A 118 0.97 -12.68 34.48
C LYS A 118 0.14 -12.68 33.20
N PRO A 119 0.78 -12.76 32.00
CA PRO A 119 0.08 -12.76 30.71
C PRO A 119 -1.04 -13.79 30.64
N GLU A 120 -0.85 -14.94 31.26
CA GLU A 120 -1.83 -16.02 31.35
C GLU A 120 -3.15 -15.57 32.00
N ASN A 121 -3.09 -14.69 32.99
CA ASN A 121 -4.25 -14.23 33.75
C ASN A 121 -4.89 -12.97 33.14
N PHE A 122 -4.10 -11.95 32.82
CA PHE A 122 -4.67 -10.73 32.26
C PHE A 122 -5.12 -10.91 30.81
N SER A 123 -4.57 -11.87 30.07
CA SER A 123 -5.00 -12.19 28.71
C SER A 123 -6.47 -12.68 28.69
N LEU A 124 -6.92 -13.40 29.72
CA LEU A 124 -8.32 -13.81 29.85
C LEU A 124 -9.24 -12.61 30.09
N ILE A 125 -8.78 -11.61 30.85
CA ILE A 125 -9.51 -10.33 31.03
C ILE A 125 -9.57 -9.59 29.69
N PHE A 126 -8.47 -9.57 28.94
CA PHE A 126 -8.43 -8.98 27.59
C PHE A 126 -9.37 -9.68 26.63
N ALA A 127 -9.47 -11.02 26.69
CA ALA A 127 -10.43 -11.79 25.89
C ALA A 127 -11.87 -11.38 26.21
N LEU A 128 -12.21 -11.24 27.51
CA LEU A 128 -13.55 -10.84 27.95
C LEU A 128 -13.87 -9.41 27.47
N ILE A 129 -12.97 -8.46 27.69
CA ILE A 129 -13.15 -7.07 27.22
C ILE A 129 -13.23 -7.05 25.69
N GLY A 130 -12.38 -7.80 25.01
CA GLY A 130 -12.32 -7.87 23.57
C GLY A 130 -13.62 -8.36 22.94
N ILE A 131 -14.19 -9.47 23.46
CA ILE A 131 -15.46 -9.99 22.94
C ILE A 131 -16.62 -9.03 23.21
N LEU A 132 -16.66 -8.39 24.38
CA LEU A 132 -17.66 -7.38 24.69
C LEU A 132 -17.58 -6.18 23.72
N LEU A 133 -16.38 -5.70 23.40
CA LEU A 133 -16.20 -4.61 22.45
C LEU A 133 -16.66 -4.99 21.04
N ILE A 134 -16.39 -6.23 20.59
CA ILE A 134 -16.82 -6.70 19.28
C ILE A 134 -18.34 -6.84 19.21
N MET A 135 -18.96 -7.41 20.23
CA MET A 135 -20.40 -7.72 20.21
C MET A 135 -21.27 -6.47 20.44
N THR A 136 -20.84 -5.53 21.27
CA THR A 136 -21.67 -4.39 21.68
C THR A 136 -21.42 -3.12 20.89
N SER A 137 -20.25 -2.96 20.26
CA SER A 137 -19.88 -1.71 19.59
C SER A 137 -20.33 -1.68 18.13
N LYS A 138 -20.92 -0.55 17.72
CA LYS A 138 -21.15 -0.22 16.31
C LYS A 138 -19.95 0.46 15.63
N LYS A 139 -19.00 1.00 16.41
CA LYS A 139 -17.82 1.71 15.87
C LYS A 139 -16.71 0.74 15.49
N GLN A 140 -16.27 0.77 14.23
CA GLN A 140 -15.22 -0.11 13.70
C GLN A 140 -13.91 -0.05 14.51
N LYS A 141 -13.49 1.16 14.92
CA LYS A 141 -12.30 1.34 15.77
C LYS A 141 -12.37 0.55 17.08
N LYS A 142 -13.54 0.49 17.73
CA LYS A 142 -13.72 -0.30 18.96
C LYS A 142 -13.72 -1.80 18.69
N LYS A 143 -14.26 -2.24 17.54
CA LYS A 143 -14.19 -3.65 17.11
C LYS A 143 -12.75 -4.05 16.84
N SER A 144 -11.94 -3.21 16.18
CA SER A 144 -10.52 -3.48 15.95
C SER A 144 -9.73 -3.59 17.27
N ILE A 145 -9.99 -2.72 18.25
CA ILE A 145 -9.41 -2.86 19.61
C ILE A 145 -9.84 -4.20 20.24
N GLY A 146 -11.10 -4.58 20.11
CA GLY A 146 -11.58 -5.87 20.57
C GLY A 146 -10.86 -7.06 19.93
N SER A 147 -10.64 -7.00 18.61
CA SER A 147 -9.88 -8.02 17.88
C SER A 147 -8.42 -8.11 18.35
N ILE A 148 -7.75 -6.98 18.60
CA ILE A 148 -6.39 -6.93 19.14
C ILE A 148 -6.33 -7.64 20.49
N LEU A 149 -7.27 -7.34 21.40
CA LEU A 149 -7.30 -7.93 22.73
C LEU A 149 -7.57 -9.45 22.69
N ILE A 150 -8.49 -9.91 21.83
CA ILE A 150 -8.75 -11.33 21.63
C ILE A 150 -7.55 -12.02 20.99
N GLY A 151 -6.97 -11.43 19.93
CA GLY A 151 -5.80 -11.96 19.25
C GLY A 151 -4.63 -12.16 20.22
N PHE A 152 -4.37 -11.16 21.08
CA PHE A 152 -3.37 -11.26 22.14
C PHE A 152 -3.67 -12.41 23.12
N ALA A 153 -4.91 -12.58 23.54
CA ALA A 153 -5.29 -13.64 24.45
C ALA A 153 -5.10 -15.05 23.84
N ILE A 154 -5.51 -15.22 22.58
CA ILE A 154 -5.33 -16.48 21.83
C ILE A 154 -3.84 -16.79 21.64
N LEU A 155 -3.04 -15.77 21.30
CA LEU A 155 -1.59 -15.87 21.15
C LEU A 155 -0.93 -16.36 22.45
N MET A 156 -1.28 -15.74 23.60
CA MET A 156 -0.73 -16.12 24.92
C MET A 156 -1.15 -17.52 25.33
N TYR A 157 -2.38 -17.92 25.02
CA TYR A 157 -2.85 -19.28 25.25
C TYR A 157 -2.11 -20.32 24.39
N GLY A 158 -1.85 -20.00 23.12
CA GLY A 158 -1.03 -20.83 22.23
C GLY A 158 0.40 -21.01 22.75
N MET A 159 1.02 -19.94 23.24
CA MET A 159 2.34 -19.99 23.89
C MET A 159 2.33 -20.91 25.11
N LYS A 160 1.32 -20.80 25.97
CA LYS A 160 1.17 -21.66 27.13
C LYS A 160 1.05 -23.13 26.75
N LEU A 161 0.19 -23.46 25.79
CA LEU A 161 0.05 -24.83 25.30
C LEU A 161 1.37 -25.41 24.79
N MET A 162 2.14 -24.63 24.02
CA MET A 162 3.47 -25.05 23.56
C MET A 162 4.42 -25.28 24.75
N SER A 163 4.46 -24.36 25.70
CA SER A 163 5.29 -24.46 26.89
C SER A 163 4.97 -25.69 27.73
N ASP A 164 3.67 -25.92 28.02
CA ASP A 164 3.21 -27.08 28.80
C ASP A 164 3.53 -28.41 28.09
N ALA A 165 3.46 -28.44 26.75
CA ALA A 165 3.75 -29.62 25.96
C ALA A 165 5.24 -29.97 25.89
N VAL A 166 6.14 -28.96 25.97
CA VAL A 166 7.60 -29.18 25.94
C VAL A 166 8.22 -29.30 27.34
N ALA A 167 7.53 -28.89 28.40
CA ALA A 167 8.05 -28.97 29.77
C ALA A 167 8.55 -30.37 30.15
N PRO A 168 7.86 -31.50 29.82
CA PRO A 168 8.36 -32.84 30.15
C PRO A 168 9.65 -33.23 29.44
N LEU A 169 10.05 -32.50 28.38
CA LEU A 169 11.32 -32.77 27.68
C LEU A 169 12.54 -32.46 28.53
N ALA A 170 12.42 -31.55 29.51
CA ALA A 170 13.50 -31.19 30.41
C ALA A 170 14.12 -32.42 31.11
N ASP A 171 13.29 -33.41 31.45
CA ASP A 171 13.65 -34.60 32.19
C ASP A 171 14.07 -35.80 31.31
N MET A 172 14.05 -35.61 29.94
CA MET A 172 14.37 -36.69 29.01
C MET A 172 15.87 -36.69 28.61
N PRO A 173 16.63 -37.78 28.89
CA PRO A 173 18.06 -37.89 28.53
C PRO A 173 18.30 -37.76 27.02
N GLU A 174 17.38 -38.27 26.19
CA GLU A 174 17.48 -38.20 24.74
C GLU A 174 17.38 -36.74 24.23
N PHE A 175 16.54 -35.93 24.87
CA PHE A 175 16.45 -34.50 24.57
C PHE A 175 17.73 -33.76 24.92
N ALA A 176 18.29 -34.03 26.11
CA ALA A 176 19.59 -33.48 26.51
C ALA A 176 20.71 -33.88 25.52
N TYR A 177 20.69 -35.12 24.99
CA TYR A 177 21.65 -35.57 23.98
C TYR A 177 21.47 -34.80 22.66
N VAL A 178 20.24 -34.62 22.15
CA VAL A 178 19.96 -33.82 20.95
C VAL A 178 20.44 -32.38 21.13
N LEU A 179 20.25 -31.79 22.31
CA LEU A 179 20.73 -30.44 22.60
C LEU A 179 22.25 -30.31 22.53
N THR A 180 23.03 -31.39 22.71
CA THR A 180 24.48 -31.32 22.56
C THR A 180 24.93 -30.94 21.15
N ALA A 181 24.13 -31.25 20.10
CA ALA A 181 24.39 -30.83 18.73
C ALA A 181 24.35 -29.31 18.60
N PHE A 182 23.49 -28.63 19.37
CA PHE A 182 23.35 -27.16 19.35
C PHE A 182 24.52 -26.44 20.06
N LYS A 183 25.44 -27.16 20.70
CA LYS A 183 26.70 -26.59 21.20
C LYS A 183 27.62 -26.11 20.08
N ASN A 184 27.44 -26.63 18.86
CA ASN A 184 28.10 -26.10 17.67
C ASN A 184 27.36 -24.88 17.16
N PRO A 185 27.98 -23.68 17.17
CA PRO A 185 27.28 -22.43 16.76
C PRO A 185 26.79 -22.45 15.31
N ILE A 186 27.52 -23.09 14.39
CA ILE A 186 27.13 -23.18 12.97
C ILE A 186 25.85 -24.00 12.83
N ILE A 187 25.73 -25.10 13.57
CA ILE A 187 24.52 -25.94 13.58
C ILE A 187 23.35 -25.14 14.16
N GLY A 188 23.58 -24.36 15.22
CA GLY A 188 22.59 -23.46 15.80
C GLY A 188 22.04 -22.46 14.76
N VAL A 189 22.91 -21.79 14.02
CA VAL A 189 22.52 -20.87 12.93
C VAL A 189 21.71 -21.59 11.84
N LEU A 190 22.19 -22.74 11.38
CA LEU A 190 21.52 -23.51 10.31
C LEU A 190 20.11 -23.96 10.73
N ILE A 191 19.97 -24.45 11.96
CA ILE A 191 18.66 -24.90 12.47
C ILE A 191 17.72 -23.70 12.66
N GLY A 192 18.21 -22.59 13.24
CA GLY A 192 17.43 -21.37 13.35
C GLY A 192 16.93 -20.87 11.99
N ALA A 193 17.79 -20.88 10.98
CA ALA A 193 17.45 -20.50 9.62
C ALA A 193 16.43 -21.45 8.97
N LEU A 194 16.65 -22.77 9.11
CA LEU A 194 15.78 -23.81 8.55
C LEU A 194 14.37 -23.73 9.16
N VAL A 195 14.28 -23.71 10.50
CA VAL A 195 13.00 -23.69 11.22
C VAL A 195 12.20 -22.44 10.86
N THR A 196 12.84 -21.27 10.88
CA THR A 196 12.18 -20.02 10.53
C THR A 196 11.80 -19.96 9.05
N GLY A 197 12.66 -20.46 8.16
CA GLY A 197 12.38 -20.54 6.74
C GLY A 197 11.19 -21.43 6.39
N ILE A 198 11.01 -22.55 7.12
CA ILE A 198 9.84 -23.44 6.96
C ILE A 198 8.58 -22.79 7.52
N ILE A 199 8.64 -22.25 8.74
CA ILE A 199 7.49 -21.63 9.43
C ILE A 199 7.11 -20.29 8.76
N GLN A 200 8.07 -19.61 8.12
CA GLN A 200 7.93 -18.27 7.51
C GLN A 200 7.48 -17.18 8.50
N SER A 201 7.68 -17.40 9.79
CA SER A 201 7.37 -16.47 10.88
C SER A 201 8.49 -16.44 11.92
N SER A 202 9.24 -15.34 11.96
CA SER A 202 10.27 -15.13 12.99
C SER A 202 9.68 -15.06 14.39
N ALA A 203 8.51 -14.44 14.54
CA ALA A 203 7.82 -14.36 15.82
C ALA A 203 7.44 -15.75 16.35
N ALA A 204 6.93 -16.65 15.49
CA ALA A 204 6.64 -18.02 15.87
C ALA A 204 7.91 -18.81 16.23
N SER A 205 8.97 -18.65 15.46
CA SER A 205 10.25 -19.32 15.71
C SER A 205 10.89 -18.86 17.03
N VAL A 206 10.85 -17.56 17.32
CA VAL A 206 11.27 -16.99 18.62
C VAL A 206 10.39 -17.52 19.75
N GLY A 207 9.06 -17.58 19.54
CA GLY A 207 8.12 -18.13 20.52
C GLY A 207 8.42 -19.59 20.87
N ILE A 208 8.71 -20.43 19.87
CA ILE A 208 9.14 -21.82 20.09
C ILE A 208 10.43 -21.87 20.92
N LEU A 209 11.42 -21.04 20.58
CA LEU A 209 12.69 -20.98 21.33
C LEU A 209 12.45 -20.53 22.77
N GLN A 210 11.56 -19.55 23.00
CA GLN A 210 11.19 -19.10 24.34
C GLN A 210 10.45 -20.18 25.14
N ALA A 211 9.55 -20.93 24.50
CA ALA A 211 8.89 -22.07 25.13
C ALA A 211 9.90 -23.16 25.54
N LEU A 212 10.85 -23.50 24.66
CA LEU A 212 11.94 -24.43 24.98
C LEU A 212 12.84 -23.91 26.07
N ALA A 213 13.12 -22.62 26.15
CA ALA A 213 13.96 -22.03 27.20
C ALA A 213 13.33 -22.17 28.60
N LEU A 214 12.01 -22.26 28.71
CA LEU A 214 11.30 -22.49 29.98
C LEU A 214 11.62 -23.89 30.57
N THR A 215 12.12 -24.84 29.77
CA THR A 215 12.63 -26.14 30.29
C THR A 215 13.91 -25.99 31.12
N GLY A 216 14.59 -24.85 31.08
CA GLY A 216 15.89 -24.61 31.70
C GLY A 216 17.08 -25.32 31.02
N SER A 217 16.84 -26.06 29.94
CA SER A 217 17.84 -26.85 29.23
C SER A 217 18.60 -26.08 28.14
N ILE A 218 18.07 -24.91 27.70
CA ILE A 218 18.67 -24.06 26.68
C ILE A 218 19.59 -23.05 27.35
N THR A 219 20.87 -22.98 26.92
CA THR A 219 21.84 -22.00 27.41
C THR A 219 21.95 -20.78 26.47
N TYR A 220 22.56 -19.69 26.97
CA TYR A 220 22.90 -18.54 26.12
C TYR A 220 23.77 -18.94 24.93
N GLY A 221 24.73 -19.84 25.14
CA GLY A 221 25.61 -20.33 24.09
C GLY A 221 24.89 -21.07 22.95
N MET A 222 23.74 -21.70 23.24
CA MET A 222 22.89 -22.33 22.21
C MET A 222 21.93 -21.33 21.57
N ALA A 223 21.29 -20.49 22.38
CA ALA A 223 20.24 -19.57 21.91
C ALA A 223 20.77 -18.47 20.98
N ILE A 224 21.95 -17.90 21.27
CA ILE A 224 22.54 -16.81 20.48
C ILE A 224 22.69 -17.20 18.99
N PRO A 225 23.35 -18.31 18.62
CA PRO A 225 23.45 -18.72 17.22
C PRO A 225 22.09 -19.05 16.59
N ILE A 226 21.17 -19.67 17.34
CA ILE A 226 19.82 -19.97 16.83
C ILE A 226 19.09 -18.68 16.46
N ILE A 227 19.13 -17.65 17.32
CA ILE A 227 18.51 -16.34 17.06
C ILE A 227 19.08 -15.68 15.80
N MET A 228 20.41 -15.74 15.62
CA MET A 228 21.04 -15.23 14.39
C MET A 228 20.51 -15.98 13.15
N GLY A 229 20.39 -17.30 13.23
CA GLY A 229 19.82 -18.12 12.16
C GLY A 229 18.35 -17.81 11.89
N GLN A 230 17.54 -17.57 12.91
CA GLN A 230 16.13 -17.20 12.76
C GLN A 230 15.97 -15.92 11.92
N ASN A 231 16.85 -14.93 12.07
CA ASN A 231 16.83 -13.72 11.26
C ASN A 231 17.18 -14.01 9.78
N ILE A 232 18.11 -14.92 9.49
CA ILE A 232 18.38 -15.37 8.11
C ILE A 232 17.15 -16.09 7.54
N GLY A 233 16.52 -16.98 8.31
CA GLY A 233 15.34 -17.74 7.89
C GLY A 233 14.16 -16.84 7.51
N THR A 234 14.01 -15.68 8.14
CA THR A 234 12.98 -14.69 7.80
C THR A 234 13.11 -14.18 6.35
N CYS A 235 14.31 -14.22 5.76
CA CYS A 235 14.53 -13.75 4.39
C CYS A 235 13.90 -14.67 3.33
N VAL A 236 13.53 -15.90 3.67
CA VAL A 236 12.88 -16.84 2.72
C VAL A 236 11.57 -16.27 2.19
N THR A 237 10.79 -15.58 3.03
CA THR A 237 9.54 -14.93 2.59
C THR A 237 9.77 -13.85 1.55
N SER A 238 10.80 -13.01 1.72
CA SER A 238 11.16 -11.98 0.74
C SER A 238 11.70 -12.57 -0.57
N LEU A 239 12.42 -13.70 -0.50
CA LEU A 239 12.86 -14.43 -1.69
C LEU A 239 11.68 -14.97 -2.49
N ILE A 240 10.74 -15.63 -1.83
CA ILE A 240 9.53 -16.15 -2.48
C ILE A 240 8.74 -15.01 -3.10
N SER A 241 8.57 -13.90 -2.39
CA SER A 241 7.86 -12.73 -2.90
C SER A 241 8.57 -12.03 -4.07
N SER A 242 9.86 -12.28 -4.26
CA SER A 242 10.62 -11.72 -5.39
C SER A 242 10.51 -12.54 -6.70
N ILE A 243 9.75 -13.63 -6.68
CA ILE A 243 9.49 -14.43 -7.89
C ILE A 243 8.49 -13.68 -8.77
N GLY A 244 8.82 -13.48 -10.04
CA GLY A 244 7.94 -12.84 -11.02
C GLY A 244 7.91 -11.30 -10.98
N VAL A 245 8.72 -10.64 -10.17
CA VAL A 245 8.84 -9.17 -10.14
C VAL A 245 9.98 -8.66 -11.02
N ASN A 246 9.99 -7.35 -11.26
CA ASN A 246 11.08 -6.67 -11.97
C ASN A 246 12.43 -6.77 -11.22
N LYS A 247 13.53 -6.42 -11.91
CA LYS A 247 14.89 -6.53 -11.37
C LYS A 247 15.09 -5.65 -10.12
N ASN A 248 14.53 -4.45 -10.09
CA ASN A 248 14.68 -3.54 -8.94
C ASN A 248 13.98 -4.08 -7.70
N ALA A 249 12.79 -4.66 -7.85
CA ALA A 249 12.07 -5.27 -6.74
C ALA A 249 12.80 -6.53 -6.18
N LYS A 250 13.43 -7.34 -7.05
CA LYS A 250 14.29 -8.47 -6.60
C LYS A 250 15.46 -8.01 -5.74
N LYS A 251 16.03 -6.84 -6.01
CA LYS A 251 17.13 -6.28 -5.22
C LYS A 251 16.74 -6.01 -3.76
N VAL A 252 15.46 -5.72 -3.47
CA VAL A 252 14.96 -5.56 -2.09
C VAL A 252 15.21 -6.82 -1.28
N SER A 253 14.93 -8.01 -1.84
CA SER A 253 15.20 -9.29 -1.18
C SER A 253 16.69 -9.53 -0.99
N VAL A 254 17.53 -9.15 -1.97
CA VAL A 254 19.00 -9.26 -1.85
C VAL A 254 19.52 -8.35 -0.73
N VAL A 255 18.99 -7.12 -0.60
CA VAL A 255 19.33 -6.23 0.53
C VAL A 255 18.97 -6.86 1.85
N HIS A 256 17.76 -7.41 1.99
CA HIS A 256 17.30 -8.05 3.23
C HIS A 256 18.18 -9.24 3.62
N ILE A 257 18.50 -10.11 2.66
CA ILE A 257 19.38 -11.27 2.88
C ILE A 257 20.80 -10.81 3.26
N SER A 258 21.35 -9.86 2.51
CA SER A 258 22.70 -9.34 2.75
C SER A 258 22.83 -8.72 4.14
N PHE A 259 21.83 -7.95 4.57
CA PHE A 259 21.78 -7.38 5.92
C PHE A 259 21.88 -8.47 7.00
N ASN A 260 21.03 -9.50 6.90
CA ASN A 260 20.99 -10.57 7.91
C ASN A 260 22.22 -11.48 7.86
N ILE A 261 22.76 -11.79 6.68
CA ILE A 261 23.98 -12.60 6.54
C ILE A 261 25.19 -11.84 7.08
N ILE A 262 25.39 -10.58 6.68
CA ILE A 262 26.53 -9.77 7.15
C ILE A 262 26.44 -9.61 8.68
N GLY A 263 25.26 -9.29 9.21
CA GLY A 263 25.02 -9.20 10.65
C GLY A 263 25.37 -10.50 11.36
N THR A 264 24.89 -11.63 10.85
CA THR A 264 25.21 -12.96 11.42
C THR A 264 26.70 -13.24 11.39
N VAL A 265 27.39 -12.99 10.28
CA VAL A 265 28.84 -13.21 10.17
C VAL A 265 29.61 -12.35 11.19
N VAL A 266 29.28 -11.06 11.29
CA VAL A 266 29.94 -10.15 12.24
C VAL A 266 29.70 -10.60 13.68
N PHE A 267 28.46 -10.88 14.06
CA PHE A 267 28.15 -11.32 15.43
C PHE A 267 28.67 -12.72 15.75
N MET A 268 28.76 -13.63 14.77
CA MET A 268 29.39 -14.93 14.94
C MET A 268 30.89 -14.80 15.17
N ILE A 269 31.56 -13.86 14.50
CA ILE A 269 32.99 -13.56 14.79
C ILE A 269 33.13 -13.03 16.22
N ILE A 270 32.32 -12.05 16.61
CA ILE A 270 32.31 -11.50 17.97
C ILE A 270 32.05 -12.62 19.00
N TYR A 271 31.02 -13.43 18.78
CA TYR A 271 30.68 -14.57 19.63
C TYR A 271 31.86 -15.56 19.77
N SER A 272 32.49 -15.91 18.65
CA SER A 272 33.60 -16.88 18.63
C SER A 272 34.86 -16.32 19.33
N VAL A 273 35.16 -15.03 19.13
CA VAL A 273 36.27 -14.36 19.81
C VAL A 273 36.00 -14.26 21.31
N CYS A 274 34.79 -13.85 21.72
CA CYS A 274 34.43 -13.79 23.14
C CYS A 274 34.52 -15.18 23.80
N ARG A 275 34.03 -16.22 23.13
CA ARG A 275 34.10 -17.61 23.63
C ARG A 275 35.53 -18.15 23.71
N GLY A 276 36.41 -17.75 22.79
CA GLY A 276 37.78 -18.24 22.71
C GLY A 276 38.75 -17.48 23.59
N LEU A 277 38.55 -16.16 23.80
CA LEU A 277 39.48 -15.32 24.58
C LEU A 277 39.08 -15.17 26.05
N TRP A 278 37.79 -15.24 26.35
CA TRP A 278 37.25 -15.12 27.70
C TRP A 278 36.35 -16.31 27.99
N GLU A 279 36.62 -17.01 29.13
CA GLU A 279 35.66 -17.98 29.67
C GLU A 279 34.39 -17.23 30.13
N VAL A 280 33.51 -16.95 29.19
CA VAL A 280 32.26 -16.23 29.48
C VAL A 280 31.30 -17.22 30.13
N SER A 281 31.32 -17.31 31.45
CA SER A 281 30.45 -18.19 32.25
C SER A 281 28.95 -18.00 31.92
N LEU A 282 28.55 -16.82 31.42
CA LEU A 282 27.20 -16.52 30.97
C LEU A 282 26.72 -17.46 29.85
N LEU A 283 27.62 -17.91 28.95
CA LEU A 283 27.26 -18.79 27.84
C LEU A 283 26.80 -20.18 28.28
N GLU A 284 27.25 -20.64 29.45
CA GLU A 284 26.87 -21.92 30.04
C GLU A 284 25.57 -21.81 30.86
N ASN A 285 25.12 -20.59 31.20
CA ASN A 285 23.93 -20.39 32.02
C ASN A 285 22.67 -20.63 31.20
N PRO A 286 21.60 -21.19 31.82
CA PRO A 286 20.28 -21.26 31.18
C PRO A 286 19.76 -19.87 30.79
N ILE A 287 19.22 -19.77 29.57
CA ILE A 287 18.56 -18.56 29.11
C ILE A 287 17.06 -18.64 29.40
N ASN A 288 16.46 -17.53 29.76
CA ASN A 288 15.01 -17.41 29.89
C ASN A 288 14.41 -16.60 28.74
N SER A 289 13.07 -16.51 28.69
CA SER A 289 12.36 -15.78 27.63
C SER A 289 12.77 -14.30 27.53
N PHE A 290 13.06 -13.65 28.67
CA PHE A 290 13.58 -12.29 28.71
C PHE A 290 14.99 -12.19 28.11
N GLY A 291 15.88 -13.11 28.44
CA GLY A 291 17.24 -13.20 27.87
C GLY A 291 17.20 -13.35 26.33
N ILE A 292 16.28 -14.16 25.82
CA ILE A 292 16.07 -14.32 24.36
C ILE A 292 15.66 -12.97 23.73
N ALA A 293 14.73 -12.23 24.33
CA ALA A 293 14.32 -10.91 23.83
C ALA A 293 15.48 -9.91 23.84
N VAL A 294 16.30 -9.91 24.89
CA VAL A 294 17.51 -9.07 24.99
C VAL A 294 18.52 -9.43 23.88
N VAL A 295 18.86 -10.72 23.72
CA VAL A 295 19.79 -11.18 22.67
C VAL A 295 19.27 -10.82 21.28
N HIS A 296 17.99 -11.04 21.02
CA HIS A 296 17.36 -10.68 19.75
C HIS A 296 17.44 -9.18 19.48
N SER A 297 17.24 -8.34 20.51
CA SER A 297 17.37 -6.88 20.39
C SER A 297 18.83 -6.45 20.16
N ILE A 298 19.78 -7.01 20.91
CA ILE A 298 21.20 -6.70 20.73
C ILE A 298 21.65 -7.04 19.31
N PHE A 299 21.25 -8.19 18.78
CA PHE A 299 21.59 -8.59 17.43
C PHE A 299 21.02 -7.63 16.38
N ASN A 300 19.72 -7.35 16.40
CA ASN A 300 19.08 -6.52 15.37
C ASN A 300 19.49 -5.05 15.46
N ILE A 301 19.53 -4.47 16.65
CA ILE A 301 19.97 -3.08 16.87
C ILE A 301 21.46 -2.95 16.56
N GLY A 302 22.29 -3.89 17.04
CA GLY A 302 23.72 -3.89 16.81
C GLY A 302 24.07 -4.03 15.32
N THR A 303 23.42 -4.96 14.60
CA THR A 303 23.57 -5.10 13.15
C THR A 303 23.18 -3.80 12.43
N THR A 304 22.08 -3.19 12.84
CA THR A 304 21.63 -1.92 12.26
C THR A 304 22.66 -0.80 12.50
N ILE A 305 23.15 -0.63 13.74
CA ILE A 305 24.17 0.38 14.06
C ILE A 305 25.42 0.20 13.22
N ILE A 306 25.86 -1.04 13.02
CA ILE A 306 27.04 -1.36 12.21
C ILE A 306 26.79 -1.05 10.73
N LEU A 307 25.62 -1.38 10.19
CA LEU A 307 25.35 -1.32 8.75
C LEU A 307 24.72 0.00 8.29
N VAL A 308 24.13 0.83 9.15
CA VAL A 308 23.59 2.16 8.76
C VAL A 308 24.61 3.04 8.04
N PRO A 309 25.87 3.16 8.50
CA PRO A 309 26.89 3.92 7.76
C PRO A 309 27.24 3.33 6.39
N PHE A 310 26.99 2.03 6.22
CA PHE A 310 27.29 1.24 5.01
C PHE A 310 26.03 0.90 4.19
N ASN A 311 24.95 1.67 4.33
CA ASN A 311 23.70 1.43 3.59
C ASN A 311 23.90 1.33 2.07
N LYS A 312 24.79 2.15 1.49
CA LYS A 312 25.15 2.12 0.07
C LYS A 312 25.86 0.81 -0.34
N LEU A 313 26.55 0.14 0.60
CA LEU A 313 27.18 -1.16 0.35
C LEU A 313 26.11 -2.23 0.08
N LEU A 314 25.00 -2.21 0.81
CA LEU A 314 23.91 -3.15 0.59
C LEU A 314 23.26 -2.98 -0.78
N VAL A 315 23.07 -1.72 -1.23
CA VAL A 315 22.60 -1.42 -2.59
C VAL A 315 23.63 -1.86 -3.64
N PHE A 316 24.93 -1.62 -3.40
CA PHE A 316 26.00 -2.08 -4.28
C PHE A 316 26.01 -3.61 -4.43
N ILE A 317 25.88 -4.35 -3.32
CA ILE A 317 25.78 -5.82 -3.35
C ILE A 317 24.55 -6.25 -4.15
N ALA A 318 23.41 -5.59 -3.94
CA ALA A 318 22.19 -5.92 -4.67
C ALA A 318 22.32 -5.66 -6.18
N ASN A 319 22.99 -4.58 -6.58
CA ASN A 319 23.27 -4.28 -7.98
C ASN A 319 24.30 -5.25 -8.61
N LEU A 320 25.24 -5.75 -7.81
CA LEU A 320 26.20 -6.76 -8.25
C LEU A 320 25.52 -8.11 -8.49
N VAL A 321 24.61 -8.52 -7.62
CA VAL A 321 23.88 -9.80 -7.70
C VAL A 321 22.82 -9.76 -8.81
N ILE A 322 22.16 -8.61 -8.98
CA ILE A 322 21.09 -8.41 -9.98
C ILE A 322 21.43 -7.16 -10.81
N PRO A 323 22.23 -7.30 -11.88
CA PRO A 323 22.52 -6.16 -12.76
C PRO A 323 21.25 -5.76 -13.53
N SER A 324 20.95 -4.43 -13.57
CA SER A 324 19.88 -3.86 -14.39
C SER A 324 20.49 -3.09 -15.57
N ASN A 325 19.90 -3.21 -16.75
CA ASN A 325 20.21 -2.40 -17.93
C ASN A 325 19.21 -1.26 -18.03
N ALA A 326 19.57 -0.15 -18.67
CA ALA A 326 18.72 1.03 -18.84
C ALA A 326 17.42 0.75 -19.67
N GLU A 327 17.37 -0.36 -20.39
CA GLU A 327 16.22 -0.79 -21.20
C GLU A 327 15.11 -1.49 -20.38
N ASP A 328 15.33 -1.75 -19.09
CA ASP A 328 14.35 -2.43 -18.22
C ASP A 328 13.27 -1.46 -17.64
N GLU A 329 13.23 -0.21 -18.09
CA GLU A 329 12.29 0.84 -17.63
C GLU A 329 11.07 1.00 -18.56
N GLU A 330 10.67 0.02 -19.34
CA GLU A 330 9.37 0.10 -20.01
C GLU A 330 8.26 0.17 -18.96
N THR A 331 7.55 1.28 -19.01
CA THR A 331 6.43 1.67 -18.13
C THR A 331 5.21 0.76 -18.35
N THR A 332 5.34 -0.49 -17.97
CA THR A 332 4.18 -1.39 -17.86
C THR A 332 3.46 -1.04 -16.55
N ILE A 333 2.15 -0.86 -16.62
CA ILE A 333 1.30 -0.66 -15.45
C ILE A 333 1.41 -1.92 -14.59
N ILE A 334 2.11 -1.83 -13.47
CA ILE A 334 2.23 -2.97 -12.56
C ILE A 334 1.51 -2.61 -11.26
N LEU A 335 0.22 -3.03 -11.17
CA LEU A 335 -0.51 -3.05 -9.91
C LEU A 335 -0.17 -4.35 -9.20
N ASP A 336 0.64 -4.26 -8.16
CA ASP A 336 1.20 -5.45 -7.50
C ASP A 336 0.19 -6.08 -6.53
N GLU A 337 -0.31 -7.28 -6.84
CA GLU A 337 -1.27 -8.00 -6.00
C GLU A 337 -0.75 -8.33 -4.59
N ARG A 338 0.57 -8.30 -4.36
CA ARG A 338 1.16 -8.51 -3.04
C ARG A 338 0.79 -7.40 -2.06
N LEU A 339 0.52 -6.19 -2.59
CA LEU A 339 0.08 -5.05 -1.79
C LEU A 339 -1.34 -5.22 -1.27
N LEU A 340 -2.15 -6.12 -1.84
CA LEU A 340 -3.48 -6.48 -1.33
C LEU A 340 -3.41 -7.03 0.11
N ALA A 341 -2.26 -7.58 0.53
CA ALA A 341 -2.03 -7.96 1.92
C ALA A 341 -2.03 -6.75 2.88
N THR A 342 -1.82 -5.52 2.36
CA THR A 342 -1.87 -4.27 3.12
C THR A 342 -2.81 -3.28 2.41
N PRO A 343 -4.14 -3.37 2.66
CA PRO A 343 -5.17 -2.68 1.88
C PRO A 343 -4.97 -1.18 1.69
N SER A 344 -4.51 -0.46 2.73
CA SER A 344 -4.24 0.97 2.65
C SER A 344 -3.15 1.33 1.62
N ILE A 345 -2.14 0.46 1.48
CA ILE A 345 -1.07 0.65 0.50
C ILE A 345 -1.57 0.28 -0.91
N ALA A 346 -2.35 -0.79 -1.02
CA ALA A 346 -2.98 -1.19 -2.28
C ALA A 346 -3.89 -0.09 -2.85
N ILE A 347 -4.65 0.59 -1.99
CA ILE A 347 -5.48 1.75 -2.38
C ILE A 347 -4.61 2.91 -2.84
N SER A 348 -3.51 3.18 -2.14
CA SER A 348 -2.57 4.24 -2.56
C SER A 348 -1.97 3.98 -3.93
N GLU A 349 -1.63 2.73 -4.23
CA GLU A 349 -1.13 2.31 -5.54
C GLU A 349 -2.21 2.48 -6.62
N ALA A 350 -3.42 1.99 -6.36
CA ALA A 350 -4.55 2.15 -7.26
C ALA A 350 -4.88 3.64 -7.52
N ASN A 351 -4.84 4.47 -6.47
CA ASN A 351 -5.04 5.93 -6.61
C ASN A 351 -3.92 6.60 -7.41
N SER A 352 -2.68 6.12 -7.30
CA SER A 352 -1.56 6.61 -8.11
C SER A 352 -1.74 6.26 -9.59
N ALA A 353 -2.23 5.05 -9.89
CA ALA A 353 -2.56 4.63 -11.24
C ALA A 353 -3.75 5.43 -11.82
N ALA A 354 -4.80 5.66 -11.04
CA ALA A 354 -5.93 6.50 -11.44
C ALA A 354 -5.53 7.97 -11.64
N ALA A 355 -4.58 8.50 -10.86
CA ALA A 355 -4.01 9.82 -11.09
C ALA A 355 -3.21 9.89 -12.40
N GLU A 356 -2.58 8.79 -12.84
CA GLU A 356 -1.94 8.72 -14.15
C GLU A 356 -2.98 8.65 -15.28
N MET A 357 -4.09 7.91 -15.10
CA MET A 357 -5.24 7.96 -16.01
C MET A 357 -5.74 9.40 -16.20
N ALA A 358 -5.90 10.14 -15.10
CA ALA A 358 -6.30 11.56 -15.16
C ALA A 358 -5.33 12.41 -16.01
N ARG A 359 -4.02 12.17 -15.93
CA ARG A 359 -3.03 12.88 -16.74
C ARG A 359 -3.11 12.50 -18.21
N ILE A 360 -3.29 11.21 -18.50
CA ILE A 360 -3.43 10.69 -19.87
C ILE A 360 -4.69 11.28 -20.50
N ALA A 361 -5.85 11.15 -19.86
CA ALA A 361 -7.12 11.69 -20.34
C ALA A 361 -7.04 13.20 -20.60
N LYS A 362 -6.46 13.97 -19.66
CA LYS A 362 -6.21 15.40 -19.88
C LYS A 362 -5.36 15.67 -21.12
N SER A 363 -4.24 14.94 -21.28
CA SER A 363 -3.33 15.11 -22.43
C SER A 363 -4.03 14.81 -23.73
N GLU A 364 -4.82 13.77 -23.76
CA GLU A 364 -5.60 13.32 -24.92
C GLU A 364 -6.66 14.36 -25.34
N ILE A 365 -7.49 14.82 -24.38
CA ILE A 365 -8.50 15.85 -24.64
C ILE A 365 -7.86 17.15 -25.15
N ILE A 366 -6.77 17.61 -24.54
CA ILE A 366 -6.08 18.82 -25.01
C ILE A 366 -5.61 18.65 -26.46
N ARG A 367 -5.06 17.48 -26.84
CA ARG A 367 -4.65 17.20 -28.23
C ARG A 367 -5.84 17.13 -29.17
N ALA A 368 -6.94 16.50 -28.75
CA ALA A 368 -8.17 16.43 -29.54
C ALA A 368 -8.78 17.82 -29.80
N LEU A 369 -8.73 18.71 -28.81
CA LEU A 369 -9.16 20.09 -28.94
C LEU A 369 -8.22 20.94 -29.82
N ASP A 370 -6.91 20.69 -29.75
CA ASP A 370 -5.90 21.40 -30.54
C ASP A 370 -6.02 21.10 -32.03
N ILE A 371 -6.35 19.86 -32.44
CA ILE A 371 -6.55 19.49 -33.84
C ILE A 371 -7.85 20.08 -34.43
N MET A 372 -8.79 20.53 -33.59
CA MET A 372 -9.99 21.26 -34.09
C MET A 372 -9.62 22.57 -34.75
N VAL A 373 -8.54 23.21 -34.30
CA VAL A 373 -8.05 24.49 -34.85
C VAL A 373 -7.18 24.26 -36.08
N ASN A 374 -6.30 23.24 -36.00
CA ASN A 374 -5.37 22.89 -37.07
C ASN A 374 -5.14 21.38 -37.08
N TYR A 375 -5.73 20.70 -38.07
CA TYR A 375 -5.60 19.25 -38.17
C TYR A 375 -4.18 18.82 -38.49
N ASP A 376 -3.72 17.77 -37.79
CA ASP A 376 -2.39 17.18 -37.90
C ASP A 376 -2.54 15.66 -37.73
N GLU A 377 -2.13 14.88 -38.72
CA GLU A 377 -2.27 13.41 -38.70
C GLU A 377 -1.42 12.77 -37.61
N ASP A 378 -0.19 13.25 -37.39
CA ASP A 378 0.71 12.68 -36.36
C ASP A 378 0.08 12.87 -34.96
N LYS A 379 -0.55 14.01 -34.70
CA LYS A 379 -1.30 14.25 -33.46
C LYS A 379 -2.54 13.37 -33.34
N ALA A 380 -3.22 13.10 -34.46
CA ALA A 380 -4.38 12.22 -34.47
C ALA A 380 -3.99 10.77 -34.12
N GLU A 381 -2.83 10.28 -34.59
CA GLU A 381 -2.29 8.97 -34.22
C GLU A 381 -1.86 8.93 -32.74
N GLU A 382 -1.28 10.03 -32.20
CA GLU A 382 -0.96 10.13 -30.77
C GLU A 382 -2.21 10.04 -29.89
N ILE A 383 -3.36 10.61 -30.29
CA ILE A 383 -4.64 10.51 -29.56
C ILE A 383 -5.07 9.04 -29.45
N VAL A 384 -5.08 8.29 -30.55
CA VAL A 384 -5.41 6.86 -30.55
C VAL A 384 -4.45 6.05 -29.64
N HIS A 385 -3.18 6.43 -29.63
CA HIS A 385 -2.20 5.76 -28.76
C HIS A 385 -2.48 6.06 -27.25
N LEU A 386 -2.88 7.28 -26.92
CA LEU A 386 -3.22 7.66 -25.54
C LEU A 386 -4.48 6.95 -25.06
N GLU A 387 -5.50 6.84 -25.92
CA GLU A 387 -6.74 6.11 -25.62
C GLU A 387 -6.47 4.63 -25.34
N ASN A 388 -5.72 3.92 -26.20
CA ASN A 388 -5.34 2.52 -25.96
C ASN A 388 -4.58 2.33 -24.63
N ARG A 389 -3.79 3.32 -24.22
CA ARG A 389 -3.14 3.31 -22.89
C ARG A 389 -4.16 3.51 -21.78
N LEU A 390 -5.12 4.41 -21.98
CA LEU A 390 -6.15 4.72 -20.99
C LEU A 390 -7.04 3.50 -20.71
N ASP A 391 -7.46 2.79 -21.76
CA ASP A 391 -8.18 1.51 -21.67
C ASP A 391 -7.39 0.46 -20.87
N SER A 392 -6.10 0.33 -21.18
CA SER A 392 -5.23 -0.61 -20.46
C SER A 392 -5.13 -0.28 -18.96
N TYR A 393 -5.15 1.01 -18.60
CA TYR A 393 -5.19 1.45 -17.21
C TYR A 393 -6.53 1.15 -16.56
N GLU A 394 -7.66 1.41 -17.25
CA GLU A 394 -9.00 1.13 -16.74
C GLU A 394 -9.15 -0.35 -16.39
N ASP A 395 -8.85 -1.24 -17.32
CA ASP A 395 -8.88 -2.70 -17.13
C ASP A 395 -8.00 -3.14 -15.94
N ALA A 396 -6.77 -2.64 -15.86
CA ALA A 396 -5.83 -3.02 -14.81
C ALA A 396 -6.29 -2.52 -13.43
N VAL A 397 -6.67 -1.23 -13.33
CA VAL A 397 -7.14 -0.63 -12.07
C VAL A 397 -8.47 -1.24 -11.66
N GLY A 398 -9.42 -1.39 -12.59
CA GLY A 398 -10.73 -1.99 -12.33
C GLY A 398 -10.61 -3.42 -11.78
N THR A 399 -9.79 -4.26 -12.43
CA THR A 399 -9.52 -5.63 -11.97
C THR A 399 -8.87 -5.66 -10.59
N TYR A 400 -7.93 -4.76 -10.33
CA TYR A 400 -7.25 -4.66 -9.03
C TYR A 400 -8.22 -4.24 -7.93
N MET A 401 -9.09 -3.25 -8.21
CA MET A 401 -10.10 -2.76 -7.27
C MET A 401 -11.16 -3.81 -6.94
N VAL A 402 -11.54 -4.67 -7.88
CA VAL A 402 -12.45 -5.81 -7.61
C VAL A 402 -11.84 -6.76 -6.58
N LYS A 403 -10.53 -7.08 -6.70
CA LYS A 403 -9.81 -7.91 -5.72
C LYS A 403 -9.73 -7.23 -4.36
N LEU A 404 -9.45 -5.93 -4.35
CA LEU A 404 -9.34 -5.13 -3.14
C LEU A 404 -10.67 -5.05 -2.37
N ASN A 405 -11.80 -4.90 -3.06
CA ASN A 405 -13.13 -4.87 -2.44
C ASN A 405 -13.58 -6.22 -1.87
N GLY A 406 -12.93 -7.32 -2.25
CA GLY A 406 -13.10 -8.63 -1.62
C GLY A 406 -12.47 -8.73 -0.22
N ILE A 407 -11.73 -7.71 0.23
CA ILE A 407 -11.00 -7.67 1.50
C ILE A 407 -11.72 -6.68 2.44
N GLN A 408 -11.63 -6.89 3.75
CA GLN A 408 -12.19 -5.94 4.72
C GLN A 408 -11.34 -4.67 4.78
N LEU A 409 -11.91 -3.57 4.31
CA LEU A 409 -11.32 -2.23 4.32
C LEU A 409 -11.65 -1.46 5.62
N SER A 410 -10.85 -0.44 5.95
CA SER A 410 -11.24 0.58 6.93
C SER A 410 -12.29 1.54 6.34
N ASP A 411 -12.99 2.30 7.19
CA ASP A 411 -13.99 3.27 6.70
C ASP A 411 -13.36 4.31 5.76
N SER A 412 -12.14 4.77 6.06
CA SER A 412 -11.41 5.71 5.19
C SER A 412 -10.96 5.06 3.87
N ASP A 413 -10.50 3.80 3.93
CA ASP A 413 -10.05 3.08 2.75
C ASP A 413 -11.21 2.74 1.83
N SER A 414 -12.39 2.44 2.39
CA SER A 414 -13.61 2.23 1.61
C SER A 414 -14.04 3.48 0.84
N LEU A 415 -13.94 4.66 1.47
CA LEU A 415 -14.26 5.93 0.81
C LEU A 415 -13.31 6.20 -0.37
N GLU A 416 -12.00 6.02 -0.15
CA GLU A 416 -11.01 6.21 -1.21
C GLU A 416 -11.16 5.18 -2.33
N SER A 417 -11.45 3.91 -1.99
CA SER A 417 -11.77 2.85 -2.96
C SER A 417 -12.93 3.23 -3.87
N ASN A 418 -13.99 3.77 -3.29
CA ASN A 418 -15.16 4.18 -4.06
C ASN A 418 -14.85 5.35 -5.01
N LYS A 419 -14.09 6.38 -4.54
CA LYS A 419 -13.65 7.48 -5.41
C LYS A 419 -12.90 6.96 -6.64
N ILE A 420 -11.96 6.03 -6.43
CA ILE A 420 -11.19 5.45 -7.53
C ILE A 420 -12.12 4.77 -8.53
N LEU A 421 -13.04 3.91 -8.04
CA LEU A 421 -13.97 3.17 -8.91
C LEU A 421 -14.89 4.05 -9.73
N TYR A 422 -15.36 5.17 -9.16
CA TYR A 422 -16.16 6.13 -9.92
C TYR A 422 -15.31 6.89 -10.94
N ALA A 423 -14.14 7.36 -10.54
CA ALA A 423 -13.33 8.21 -11.40
C ALA A 423 -12.68 7.49 -12.59
N ILE A 424 -12.31 6.20 -12.47
CA ILE A 424 -11.64 5.48 -13.58
C ILE A 424 -12.54 5.38 -14.81
N GLY A 425 -13.83 5.07 -14.63
CA GLY A 425 -14.78 5.03 -15.74
C GLY A 425 -15.04 6.41 -16.36
N ASP A 426 -15.01 7.51 -15.57
CA ASP A 426 -15.14 8.85 -16.13
C ASP A 426 -13.87 9.28 -16.87
N PHE A 427 -12.66 8.85 -16.45
CA PHE A 427 -11.41 9.11 -17.18
C PHE A 427 -11.36 8.37 -18.52
N GLU A 428 -11.80 7.12 -18.59
CA GLU A 428 -11.90 6.35 -19.84
C GLU A 428 -12.86 7.04 -20.80
N ARG A 429 -14.06 7.42 -20.35
CA ARG A 429 -15.03 8.12 -21.18
C ARG A 429 -14.55 9.49 -21.68
N LEU A 430 -13.71 10.19 -20.91
CA LEU A 430 -13.04 11.38 -21.42
C LEU A 430 -12.20 11.04 -22.66
N GLY A 431 -11.40 9.96 -22.62
CA GLY A 431 -10.63 9.49 -23.76
C GLY A 431 -11.52 9.17 -24.97
N ASP A 432 -12.54 8.35 -24.77
CA ASP A 432 -13.54 8.02 -25.81
C ASP A 432 -14.08 9.27 -26.53
N HIS A 433 -14.45 10.31 -25.77
CA HIS A 433 -14.93 11.57 -26.34
C HIS A 433 -13.84 12.35 -27.06
N GLY A 434 -12.59 12.28 -26.61
CA GLY A 434 -11.42 12.84 -27.29
C GLY A 434 -11.21 12.21 -28.68
N VAL A 435 -11.21 10.87 -28.74
CA VAL A 435 -11.12 10.12 -30.00
C VAL A 435 -12.31 10.42 -30.95
N ASN A 436 -13.51 10.54 -30.41
CA ASN A 436 -14.68 10.87 -31.21
C ASN A 436 -14.57 12.27 -31.84
N ILE A 437 -14.06 13.27 -31.11
CA ILE A 437 -13.75 14.60 -31.65
C ILE A 437 -12.71 14.47 -32.76
N MET A 438 -11.63 13.73 -32.56
CA MET A 438 -10.59 13.50 -33.55
C MET A 438 -11.16 12.90 -34.84
N TYR A 439 -12.00 11.87 -34.75
CA TYR A 439 -12.63 11.27 -35.93
C TYR A 439 -13.53 12.23 -36.67
N SER A 440 -14.27 13.09 -35.95
CA SER A 440 -15.13 14.10 -36.54
C SER A 440 -14.31 15.14 -37.31
N ILE A 441 -13.18 15.58 -36.77
CA ILE A 441 -12.29 16.53 -37.43
C ILE A 441 -11.54 15.88 -38.61
N ARG A 442 -11.07 14.63 -38.49
CA ARG A 442 -10.47 13.88 -39.60
C ARG A 442 -11.43 13.78 -40.78
N LYS A 443 -12.70 13.47 -40.53
CA LYS A 443 -13.75 13.41 -41.55
C LYS A 443 -13.98 14.76 -42.26
N ALA A 444 -13.96 15.87 -41.49
CA ALA A 444 -14.03 17.20 -42.08
C ALA A 444 -12.84 17.49 -43.00
N TYR A 445 -11.65 17.16 -42.56
CA TYR A 445 -10.41 17.36 -43.32
C TYR A 445 -10.38 16.55 -44.61
N GLU A 446 -10.70 15.26 -44.56
CA GLU A 446 -10.76 14.37 -45.73
C GLU A 446 -11.79 14.81 -46.75
N ALA A 447 -12.93 15.37 -46.28
CA ALA A 447 -13.98 15.90 -47.13
C ALA A 447 -13.74 17.33 -47.61
N ASN A 448 -12.62 17.99 -47.24
CA ASN A 448 -12.30 19.39 -47.50
C ASN A 448 -13.42 20.36 -47.04
N LEU A 449 -14.01 20.08 -45.87
CA LEU A 449 -15.03 20.92 -45.27
C LEU A 449 -14.37 21.89 -44.26
N GLU A 450 -14.78 23.17 -44.33
CA GLU A 450 -14.28 24.19 -43.42
C GLU A 450 -15.40 24.86 -42.63
N PHE A 451 -15.14 25.22 -41.39
CA PHE A 451 -16.00 26.05 -40.56
C PHE A 451 -16.01 27.50 -41.08
N THR A 452 -17.13 28.18 -40.93
CA THR A 452 -17.22 29.62 -41.17
C THR A 452 -16.37 30.42 -40.19
N ALA A 453 -16.00 31.66 -40.50
CA ALA A 453 -15.19 32.49 -39.59
C ALA A 453 -15.86 32.64 -38.21
N ASP A 454 -17.16 32.96 -38.19
CA ASP A 454 -17.94 33.06 -36.96
C ASP A 454 -17.93 31.75 -36.15
N ALA A 455 -18.06 30.60 -36.83
CA ALA A 455 -18.04 29.30 -36.18
C ALA A 455 -16.64 28.97 -35.59
N LYS A 456 -15.56 29.40 -36.27
CA LYS A 456 -14.18 29.25 -35.75
C LYS A 456 -13.95 30.05 -34.46
N GLU A 457 -14.51 31.27 -34.37
CA GLU A 457 -14.47 32.11 -33.16
C GLU A 457 -15.26 31.45 -31.99
N GLU A 458 -16.49 31.01 -32.28
CA GLU A 458 -17.32 30.29 -31.29
C GLU A 458 -16.64 29.00 -30.80
N ILE A 459 -16.03 28.22 -31.70
CA ILE A 459 -15.27 27.01 -31.38
C ILE A 459 -14.07 27.34 -30.49
N ALA A 460 -13.34 28.43 -30.72
CA ALA A 460 -12.21 28.82 -29.90
C ALA A 460 -12.61 29.09 -28.44
N VAL A 461 -13.74 29.79 -28.23
CA VAL A 461 -14.28 30.00 -26.86
C VAL A 461 -14.66 28.68 -26.19
N LEU A 462 -15.35 27.79 -26.92
CA LEU A 462 -15.70 26.46 -26.39
C LEU A 462 -14.45 25.62 -26.03
N VAL A 463 -13.43 25.61 -26.89
CA VAL A 463 -12.18 24.90 -26.68
C VAL A 463 -11.49 25.39 -25.40
N ASP A 464 -11.42 26.70 -25.20
CA ASP A 464 -10.79 27.25 -24.00
C ASP A 464 -11.55 26.88 -22.71
N ALA A 465 -12.89 26.93 -22.74
CA ALA A 465 -13.75 26.53 -21.63
C ALA A 465 -13.59 25.03 -21.31
N VAL A 466 -13.59 24.17 -22.33
CA VAL A 466 -13.41 22.71 -22.14
C VAL A 466 -12.00 22.38 -21.66
N LYS A 467 -10.97 23.05 -22.13
CA LYS A 467 -9.59 22.89 -21.59
C LYS A 467 -9.53 23.25 -20.11
N GLU A 468 -10.18 24.33 -19.69
CA GLU A 468 -10.19 24.75 -18.30
C GLU A 468 -10.92 23.75 -17.41
N ILE A 469 -12.12 23.26 -17.80
CA ILE A 469 -12.85 22.30 -16.96
C ILE A 469 -12.10 20.98 -16.80
N VAL A 470 -11.48 20.47 -17.86
CA VAL A 470 -10.64 19.25 -17.81
C VAL A 470 -9.42 19.48 -16.91
N TYR A 471 -8.80 20.65 -16.96
CA TYR A 471 -7.71 21.00 -16.06
C TYR A 471 -8.18 21.02 -14.60
N LEU A 472 -9.29 21.70 -14.30
CA LEU A 472 -9.84 21.81 -12.94
C LEU A 472 -10.21 20.42 -12.38
N ALA A 473 -10.96 19.61 -13.12
CA ALA A 473 -11.38 18.28 -12.68
C ALA A 473 -10.19 17.36 -12.40
N THR A 474 -9.20 17.33 -13.31
CA THR A 474 -8.01 16.49 -13.14
C THR A 474 -7.11 16.97 -11.99
N GLN A 475 -6.96 18.29 -11.79
CA GLN A 475 -6.20 18.83 -10.66
C GLN A 475 -6.94 18.60 -9.34
N ALA A 476 -8.26 18.73 -9.30
CA ALA A 476 -9.06 18.41 -8.13
C ALA A 476 -8.87 16.96 -7.69
N TYR A 477 -8.91 16.01 -8.64
CA TYR A 477 -8.71 14.59 -8.36
C TYR A 477 -7.28 14.27 -7.87
N ILE A 478 -6.26 14.72 -8.62
CA ILE A 478 -4.85 14.43 -8.31
C ILE A 478 -4.44 15.06 -6.97
N GLY A 479 -4.88 16.30 -6.72
CA GLY A 479 -4.56 17.05 -5.49
C GLY A 479 -5.49 16.76 -4.32
N ASN A 480 -6.57 16.02 -4.51
CA ASN A 480 -7.65 15.86 -3.53
C ASN A 480 -8.13 17.23 -3.01
N ASN A 481 -8.29 18.20 -3.94
CA ASN A 481 -8.52 19.61 -3.62
C ASN A 481 -9.98 19.98 -3.85
N ILE A 482 -10.71 20.19 -2.73
CA ILE A 482 -12.13 20.56 -2.76
C ILE A 482 -12.37 21.97 -3.35
N GLU A 483 -11.47 22.93 -3.08
CA GLU A 483 -11.62 24.30 -3.59
C GLU A 483 -11.60 24.33 -5.12
N THR A 484 -10.75 23.49 -5.73
CA THR A 484 -10.69 23.31 -7.18
C THR A 484 -11.92 22.53 -7.71
N ALA A 485 -12.38 21.53 -6.95
CA ALA A 485 -13.54 20.72 -7.33
C ALA A 485 -14.84 21.52 -7.40
N ILE A 486 -15.04 22.46 -6.47
CA ILE A 486 -16.24 23.34 -6.43
C ILE A 486 -16.34 24.23 -7.67
N CYS A 487 -15.22 24.56 -8.33
CA CYS A 487 -15.21 25.40 -9.53
C CYS A 487 -15.71 24.67 -10.79
N VAL A 488 -15.81 23.34 -10.78
CA VAL A 488 -16.10 22.53 -11.99
C VAL A 488 -17.56 22.63 -12.40
N GLU A 489 -18.50 22.46 -11.49
CA GLU A 489 -19.95 22.45 -11.80
C GLU A 489 -20.46 23.79 -12.36
N PRO A 490 -20.05 24.99 -11.85
CA PRO A 490 -20.43 26.26 -12.47
C PRO A 490 -19.92 26.39 -13.91
N LEU A 491 -18.70 25.91 -14.20
CA LEU A 491 -18.15 25.96 -15.55
C LEU A 491 -18.83 24.96 -16.50
N GLU A 492 -19.25 23.79 -16.01
CA GLU A 492 -20.04 22.82 -16.76
C GLU A 492 -21.32 23.47 -17.30
N GLN A 493 -22.07 24.16 -16.43
CA GLN A 493 -23.29 24.83 -16.84
C GLN A 493 -23.07 25.98 -17.87
N VAL A 494 -21.94 26.67 -17.75
CA VAL A 494 -21.54 27.66 -18.76
C VAL A 494 -21.25 26.99 -20.09
N ILE A 495 -20.54 25.86 -20.11
CA ILE A 495 -20.25 25.08 -21.33
C ILE A 495 -21.55 24.60 -21.98
N ASP A 496 -22.52 24.11 -21.22
CA ASP A 496 -23.83 23.72 -21.75
C ASP A 496 -24.58 24.90 -22.39
N ASN A 497 -24.53 26.09 -21.80
CA ASN A 497 -25.12 27.30 -22.37
C ASN A 497 -24.41 27.72 -23.67
N ILE A 498 -23.08 27.60 -23.74
CA ILE A 498 -22.29 27.84 -24.94
C ILE A 498 -22.74 26.88 -26.07
N VAL A 499 -22.81 25.58 -25.77
CA VAL A 499 -23.21 24.53 -26.70
C VAL A 499 -24.62 24.79 -27.26
N LEU A 500 -25.58 25.17 -26.39
CA LEU A 500 -26.94 25.53 -26.83
C LEU A 500 -26.97 26.77 -27.73
N SER A 501 -26.19 27.81 -27.39
CA SER A 501 -26.04 29.02 -28.19
C SER A 501 -25.46 28.72 -29.58
N MET A 502 -24.37 27.95 -29.65
CA MET A 502 -23.71 27.56 -30.90
C MET A 502 -24.63 26.74 -31.80
N LYS A 503 -25.41 25.80 -31.24
CA LYS A 503 -26.44 25.05 -31.98
C LYS A 503 -27.48 25.98 -32.59
N SER A 504 -27.96 26.96 -31.84
CA SER A 504 -28.95 27.95 -32.32
C SER A 504 -28.38 28.83 -33.44
N ARG A 505 -27.17 29.36 -33.26
CA ARG A 505 -26.47 30.19 -34.25
C ARG A 505 -26.17 29.40 -35.54
N HIS A 506 -25.77 28.14 -35.40
CA HIS A 506 -25.54 27.26 -36.56
C HIS A 506 -26.82 27.06 -37.39
N MET A 507 -27.97 26.86 -36.74
CA MET A 507 -29.26 26.74 -37.44
C MET A 507 -29.62 27.99 -38.24
N VAL A 508 -29.24 29.20 -37.77
CA VAL A 508 -29.41 30.45 -38.50
C VAL A 508 -28.48 30.46 -39.72
N ARG A 509 -27.19 30.16 -39.57
CA ARG A 509 -26.23 30.09 -40.68
C ARG A 509 -26.65 29.08 -41.76
N LEU A 510 -27.21 27.94 -41.33
CA LEU A 510 -27.73 26.93 -42.26
C LEU A 510 -28.91 27.45 -43.07
N LYS A 511 -29.87 28.15 -42.43
CA LYS A 511 -31.02 28.80 -43.14
C LYS A 511 -30.57 29.87 -44.10
N GLU A 512 -29.51 30.58 -43.80
CA GLU A 512 -28.93 31.62 -44.66
C GLU A 512 -28.05 31.06 -45.78
N GLY A 513 -27.84 29.73 -45.84
CA GLY A 513 -26.99 29.07 -46.83
C GLY A 513 -25.48 29.34 -46.65
N LYS A 514 -25.08 29.81 -45.48
CA LYS A 514 -23.67 30.12 -45.16
C LYS A 514 -22.83 28.89 -44.81
N CYS A 515 -23.46 27.76 -44.50
CA CYS A 515 -22.79 26.49 -44.19
C CYS A 515 -23.51 25.30 -44.83
N SER A 516 -22.80 24.17 -44.98
CA SER A 516 -23.34 22.93 -45.51
C SER A 516 -24.01 22.09 -44.41
N ILE A 517 -24.93 21.19 -44.83
CA ILE A 517 -25.59 20.23 -43.94
C ILE A 517 -24.53 19.26 -43.36
N ASP A 518 -23.57 18.81 -44.19
CA ASP A 518 -22.51 17.87 -43.74
C ASP A 518 -21.66 18.48 -42.63
N MET A 519 -21.32 19.78 -42.76
CA MET A 519 -20.60 20.50 -41.70
C MET A 519 -21.45 20.66 -40.44
N GLY A 520 -22.79 20.73 -40.61
CA GLY A 520 -23.72 20.73 -39.49
C GLY A 520 -23.66 19.45 -38.64
N PHE A 521 -23.57 18.29 -39.26
CA PHE A 521 -23.43 17.03 -38.55
C PHE A 521 -22.11 16.98 -37.81
N ILE A 522 -21.00 17.37 -38.43
CA ILE A 522 -19.66 17.39 -37.79
C ILE A 522 -19.68 18.34 -36.59
N LEU A 523 -20.21 19.56 -36.73
CA LEU A 523 -20.31 20.49 -35.61
C LEU A 523 -21.16 19.90 -34.48
N GLN A 524 -22.28 19.26 -34.79
CA GLN A 524 -23.14 18.65 -33.77
C GLN A 524 -22.46 17.53 -33.01
N ASP A 525 -21.68 16.67 -33.69
CA ASP A 525 -20.91 15.60 -33.03
C ASP A 525 -19.86 16.19 -32.10
N ILE A 526 -19.14 17.23 -32.51
CA ILE A 526 -18.16 17.93 -31.68
C ILE A 526 -18.82 18.55 -30.45
N LEU A 527 -19.91 19.29 -30.63
CA LEU A 527 -20.66 19.95 -29.55
C LEU A 527 -21.19 18.92 -28.53
N LEU A 528 -21.65 17.76 -29.01
CA LEU A 528 -22.11 16.67 -28.15
C LEU A 528 -20.95 16.11 -27.30
N ASN A 529 -19.80 15.84 -27.93
CA ASN A 529 -18.66 15.31 -27.22
C ASN A 529 -18.07 16.32 -26.22
N CYS A 530 -18.03 17.62 -26.54
CA CYS A 530 -17.62 18.68 -25.62
C CYS A 530 -18.55 18.77 -24.38
N SER A 531 -19.88 18.69 -24.57
CA SER A 531 -20.84 18.64 -23.45
C SER A 531 -20.64 17.38 -22.59
N ARG A 532 -20.40 16.21 -23.23
CA ARG A 532 -20.13 14.98 -22.47
C ARG A 532 -18.82 15.02 -21.70
N ILE A 533 -17.78 15.63 -22.23
CA ILE A 533 -16.52 15.88 -21.53
C ILE A 533 -16.78 16.71 -20.26
N SER A 534 -17.59 17.78 -20.35
CA SER A 534 -17.92 18.59 -19.17
C SER A 534 -18.75 17.82 -18.13
N ASP A 535 -19.72 16.99 -18.56
CA ASP A 535 -20.50 16.09 -17.69
C ASP A 535 -19.58 15.17 -16.88
N HIS A 536 -18.60 14.50 -17.54
CA HIS A 536 -17.66 13.59 -16.87
C HIS A 536 -16.71 14.33 -15.93
N CYS A 537 -16.29 15.55 -16.28
CA CYS A 537 -15.50 16.41 -15.37
C CYS A 537 -16.28 16.75 -14.10
N SER A 538 -17.59 17.04 -14.21
CA SER A 538 -18.46 17.28 -13.06
C SER A 538 -18.58 16.03 -12.17
N ASN A 539 -18.75 14.84 -12.75
CA ASN A 539 -18.77 13.58 -11.98
C ASN A 539 -17.46 13.35 -11.20
N ILE A 540 -16.31 13.58 -11.84
CA ILE A 540 -14.99 13.46 -11.19
C ILE A 540 -14.88 14.43 -10.01
N ALA A 541 -15.30 15.68 -10.18
CA ALA A 541 -15.29 16.69 -9.12
C ALA A 541 -16.23 16.32 -7.97
N ALA A 542 -17.44 15.83 -8.27
CA ALA A 542 -18.40 15.36 -7.30
C ALA A 542 -17.83 14.22 -6.44
N ALA A 543 -17.13 13.24 -7.04
CA ALA A 543 -16.48 12.16 -6.32
C ALA A 543 -15.40 12.66 -5.32
N VAL A 544 -14.69 13.74 -5.65
CA VAL A 544 -13.71 14.37 -4.74
C VAL A 544 -14.40 15.07 -3.57
N ILE A 545 -15.50 15.76 -3.81
CA ILE A 545 -16.26 16.51 -2.79
C ILE A 545 -16.93 15.56 -1.80
N GLU A 546 -17.54 14.47 -2.28
CA GLU A 546 -18.21 13.47 -1.42
C GLU A 546 -17.28 12.84 -0.38
N ILE A 547 -16.02 12.57 -0.72
CA ILE A 547 -15.03 12.06 0.23
C ILE A 547 -14.76 13.06 1.35
N TYR A 548 -14.67 14.34 1.02
CA TYR A 548 -14.37 15.37 1.99
C TYR A 548 -15.49 15.55 3.02
N GLU A 549 -16.73 15.52 2.57
CA GLU A 549 -17.91 15.73 3.44
C GLU A 549 -18.27 14.53 4.31
N ARG A 550 -17.67 13.35 4.08
CA ARG A 550 -17.96 12.08 4.80
C ARG A 550 -19.44 11.68 4.82
N HIS A 551 -20.22 12.10 3.84
CA HIS A 551 -21.64 11.80 3.74
C HIS A 551 -21.89 10.63 2.80
N SER A 552 -23.04 9.95 3.00
CA SER A 552 -23.44 8.83 2.16
C SER A 552 -23.66 9.27 0.73
N TYR A 553 -23.09 8.52 -0.21
CA TYR A 553 -23.18 8.68 -1.66
C TYR A 553 -24.57 9.07 -2.14
N ASP A 554 -24.71 10.33 -2.52
CA ASP A 554 -25.80 10.79 -3.36
C ASP A 554 -25.31 12.00 -4.18
N THR A 555 -24.53 11.72 -5.23
CA THR A 555 -24.02 12.70 -6.20
C THR A 555 -25.14 13.57 -6.73
N HIS A 556 -26.34 12.99 -6.97
CA HIS A 556 -27.51 13.73 -7.38
C HIS A 556 -28.03 14.70 -6.32
N LYS A 557 -27.88 14.38 -5.05
CA LYS A 557 -28.27 15.26 -3.96
C LYS A 557 -27.31 16.44 -3.82
N TYR A 558 -26.01 16.21 -3.99
CA TYR A 558 -24.99 17.26 -4.00
C TYR A 558 -25.24 18.23 -5.15
N LEU A 559 -25.32 17.73 -6.39
CA LEU A 559 -25.58 18.53 -7.58
C LEU A 559 -26.89 19.34 -7.46
N ASN A 560 -27.95 18.75 -6.90
CA ASN A 560 -29.21 19.43 -6.65
C ASN A 560 -29.12 20.48 -5.53
N THR A 561 -28.27 20.27 -4.52
CA THR A 561 -28.08 21.22 -3.42
C THR A 561 -27.26 22.42 -3.86
N VAL A 562 -26.22 22.20 -4.65
CA VAL A 562 -25.37 23.24 -5.24
C VAL A 562 -26.17 24.07 -6.27
N LYS A 563 -27.00 23.42 -7.09
CA LYS A 563 -27.92 24.10 -8.06
C LYS A 563 -29.04 24.93 -7.37
N SER A 564 -29.27 24.79 -6.07
CA SER A 564 -30.39 25.41 -5.36
C SER A 564 -30.07 26.66 -4.52
N GLY A 565 -29.01 27.43 -4.86
CA GLY A 565 -28.76 28.75 -4.28
C GLY A 565 -27.57 28.85 -3.34
N ASP A 566 -26.46 28.22 -3.68
CA ASP A 566 -25.18 28.50 -3.06
C ASP A 566 -24.57 29.76 -3.70
N LYS A 567 -24.33 30.79 -2.86
CA LYS A 567 -23.77 32.06 -3.32
C LYS A 567 -22.41 31.92 -4.02
N ILE A 568 -21.59 30.94 -3.59
CA ILE A 568 -20.29 30.66 -4.22
C ILE A 568 -20.50 30.16 -5.65
N PHE A 569 -21.50 29.31 -5.84
CA PHE A 569 -21.85 28.81 -7.16
C PHE A 569 -22.31 29.95 -8.08
N ASP A 570 -23.21 30.79 -7.60
CA ASP A 570 -23.76 31.90 -8.40
C ASP A 570 -22.64 32.89 -8.80
N ASP A 571 -21.77 33.27 -7.88
CA ASP A 571 -20.63 34.16 -8.14
C ASP A 571 -19.69 33.56 -9.20
N LEU A 572 -19.31 32.25 -9.06
CA LEU A 572 -18.46 31.57 -10.03
C LEU A 572 -19.11 31.39 -11.39
N PHE A 573 -20.42 31.12 -11.43
CA PHE A 573 -21.18 30.99 -12.69
C PHE A 573 -21.23 32.31 -13.45
N GLU A 574 -21.42 33.45 -12.75
CA GLU A 574 -21.39 34.79 -13.35
C GLU A 574 -19.99 35.10 -13.91
N ASP A 575 -18.91 34.84 -13.11
CA ASP A 575 -17.52 35.05 -13.54
C ASP A 575 -17.17 34.23 -14.80
N TYR A 576 -17.56 32.95 -14.86
CA TYR A 576 -17.31 32.10 -16.03
C TYR A 576 -18.19 32.50 -17.24
N SER A 577 -19.42 32.95 -16.99
CA SER A 577 -20.31 33.42 -18.05
C SER A 577 -19.80 34.70 -18.73
N GLU A 578 -19.20 35.62 -17.95
CA GLU A 578 -18.50 36.77 -18.49
C GLU A 578 -17.24 36.40 -19.27
N LYS A 579 -16.44 35.47 -18.71
CA LYS A 579 -15.16 35.03 -19.30
C LYS A 579 -15.34 34.33 -20.65
N TYR A 580 -16.39 33.53 -20.80
CA TYR A 580 -16.65 32.69 -21.97
C TYR A 580 -17.91 33.15 -22.75
N SER A 581 -18.14 34.45 -22.84
CA SER A 581 -19.24 35.00 -23.62
C SER A 581 -18.99 34.83 -25.12
N ILE A 582 -20.00 34.34 -25.86
CA ILE A 582 -20.04 34.36 -27.32
C ILE A 582 -20.81 35.62 -27.72
N GLU A 583 -20.12 36.61 -28.30
CA GLU A 583 -20.75 37.87 -28.81
C GLU A 583 -21.65 37.66 -30.03
#